data_35664c4a82908fa1140e49a1832780a3
#
_entry.id   35664c4a82908fa1140e49a1832780a3
#
_cell.length_a   1.000
_cell.length_b   1.000
_cell.length_c   1.000
_cell.angle_alpha   90.00
_cell.angle_beta   90.00
_cell.angle_gamma   90.00
#
_symmetry.space_group_name_H-M   'P 1'
#
loop_
_entity.id
_entity.type
_entity.pdbx_description
1 polymer ?
#
loop_
_entity_poly.entity_id
_entity_poly.type
_entity_poly.pdbx_seq_one_letter_code
_entity_poly.pdbx_strand_id
1 'polypeptide(L)'
;MKHSAVEPEPESASTLCGEALSALRSFAADVALYGEELGLVGPRELDRLWTRHILNSALLARLIGAGTLADVGSGAGFPGLVVAIMRPDVSCTLIEPLGRRATWLEDESKRLGLGNVTVLNQRAEDTVGQAQYDYVTARAVSALKTLIPLVVPLVRPGGELVLMKGQRVDQEIRDAASVLVRNGLQDPRVQITGPEYGTEETRVFRARVAEKA
;
A
#
# COMPACT_ATOMS: atom_id res chain seq x y z
N MET A 1 5.80 28.92 11.47
CA MET A 1 5.08 27.84 10.76
C MET A 1 4.22 27.12 11.79
N LYS A 2 2.90 27.02 11.60
CA LYS A 2 2.06 26.17 12.48
C LYS A 2 2.36 24.72 12.09
N HIS A 3 3.09 24.00 12.95
CA HIS A 3 3.16 22.54 12.80
C HIS A 3 1.74 22.00 12.97
N SER A 4 1.27 21.26 11.98
CA SER A 4 0.02 20.50 12.11
C SER A 4 0.18 19.55 13.30
N ALA A 5 -0.82 19.47 14.16
CA ALA A 5 -0.78 18.52 15.27
C ALA A 5 -0.77 17.10 14.68
N VAL A 6 0.12 16.25 15.16
CA VAL A 6 0.14 14.84 14.81
C VAL A 6 -1.07 14.17 15.45
N GLU A 7 -1.80 13.37 14.66
CA GLU A 7 -2.95 12.60 15.16
C GLU A 7 -2.53 11.68 16.32
N PRO A 8 -3.22 11.71 17.47
CA PRO A 8 -2.97 10.74 18.53
C PRO A 8 -3.33 9.32 18.07
N GLU A 9 -2.60 8.33 18.61
CA GLU A 9 -2.88 6.92 18.33
C GLU A 9 -4.30 6.55 18.79
N PRO A 10 -5.17 6.02 17.89
CA PRO A 10 -6.51 5.58 18.25
C PRO A 10 -6.50 4.29 19.07
N GLU A 11 -7.50 4.08 19.93
CA GLU A 11 -7.63 2.86 20.74
C GLU A 11 -7.69 1.58 19.89
N SER A 12 -8.29 1.66 18.71
CA SER A 12 -8.38 0.55 17.75
C SER A 12 -7.03 0.06 17.22
N ALA A 13 -5.96 0.87 17.32
CA ALA A 13 -4.62 0.50 16.88
C ALA A 13 -4.10 -0.76 17.59
N SER A 14 -4.34 -0.89 18.90
CA SER A 14 -3.92 -2.05 19.67
C SER A 14 -4.59 -3.35 19.20
N THR A 15 -5.89 -3.30 18.93
CA THR A 15 -6.67 -4.45 18.45
C THR A 15 -6.30 -4.85 17.02
N LEU A 16 -6.09 -3.87 16.14
CA LEU A 16 -5.81 -4.13 14.74
C LEU A 16 -4.36 -4.57 14.50
N CYS A 17 -3.40 -3.91 15.16
CA CYS A 17 -1.97 -4.07 14.89
C CYS A 17 -1.27 -5.11 15.79
N GLY A 18 -1.83 -5.45 16.97
CA GLY A 18 -1.29 -6.46 17.86
C GLY A 18 0.20 -6.25 18.17
N GLU A 19 1.01 -7.30 18.00
CA GLU A 19 2.46 -7.28 18.28
C GLU A 19 3.24 -6.29 17.40
N ALA A 20 2.74 -5.96 16.21
CA ALA A 20 3.35 -5.01 15.29
C ALA A 20 3.24 -3.55 15.76
N LEU A 21 2.39 -3.25 16.75
CA LEU A 21 2.08 -1.89 17.18
C LEU A 21 3.32 -1.10 17.61
N SER A 22 4.28 -1.72 18.29
CA SER A 22 5.52 -1.05 18.74
C SER A 22 6.35 -0.53 17.56
N ALA A 23 6.52 -1.35 16.51
CA ALA A 23 7.24 -0.96 15.29
C ALA A 23 6.47 0.09 14.50
N LEU A 24 5.13 -0.01 14.44
CA LEU A 24 4.27 1.00 13.79
C LEU A 24 4.31 2.35 14.50
N ARG A 25 4.42 2.39 15.85
CA ARG A 25 4.65 3.63 16.61
C ARG A 25 5.97 4.29 16.25
N SER A 26 7.04 3.49 16.12
CA SER A 26 8.34 4.00 15.69
C SER A 26 8.27 4.57 14.28
N PHE A 27 7.64 3.85 13.35
CA PHE A 27 7.42 4.32 11.98
C PHE A 27 6.58 5.61 11.93
N ALA A 28 5.48 5.67 12.70
CA ALA A 28 4.64 6.86 12.81
C ALA A 28 5.41 8.09 13.32
N ALA A 29 6.27 7.89 14.33
CA ALA A 29 7.10 8.97 14.89
C ALA A 29 8.06 9.54 13.85
N ASP A 30 8.68 8.70 13.03
CA ASP A 30 9.61 9.16 11.99
C ASP A 30 8.90 9.83 10.82
N VAL A 31 7.74 9.32 10.40
CA VAL A 31 6.90 10.03 9.41
C VAL A 31 6.46 11.38 9.94
N ALA A 32 6.11 11.49 11.23
CA ALA A 32 5.75 12.75 11.84
C ALA A 32 6.92 13.74 11.91
N LEU A 33 8.14 13.23 12.15
CA LEU A 33 9.34 14.05 12.28
C LEU A 33 9.89 14.51 10.92
N TYR A 34 9.97 13.61 9.95
CA TYR A 34 10.66 13.85 8.68
C TYR A 34 9.71 14.01 7.48
N GLY A 35 8.43 13.66 7.64
CA GLY A 35 7.50 13.52 6.52
C GLY A 35 7.24 14.79 5.72
N GLU A 36 7.12 15.95 6.37
CA GLU A 36 6.95 17.23 5.67
C GLU A 36 8.27 17.68 5.01
N GLU A 37 9.39 17.61 5.73
CA GLU A 37 10.71 18.04 5.23
C GLU A 37 11.12 17.26 4.00
N LEU A 38 10.94 15.95 4.02
CA LEU A 38 11.27 15.07 2.91
C LEU A 38 10.18 15.01 1.82
N GLY A 39 9.06 15.70 1.99
CA GLY A 39 7.94 15.68 1.05
C GLY A 39 7.32 14.30 0.88
N LEU A 40 7.27 13.52 1.96
CA LEU A 40 6.68 12.19 2.04
C LEU A 40 5.16 12.28 2.22
N VAL A 41 4.74 13.21 3.06
CA VAL A 41 3.33 13.49 3.37
C VAL A 41 3.06 15.00 3.28
N GLY A 42 1.84 15.35 2.92
CA GLY A 42 1.43 16.75 2.91
C GLY A 42 1.16 17.29 4.32
N PRO A 43 1.16 18.63 4.50
CA PRO A 43 1.01 19.27 5.81
C PRO A 43 -0.28 18.90 6.57
N ARG A 44 -1.33 18.49 5.85
CA ARG A 44 -2.64 18.09 6.41
C ARG A 44 -2.79 16.59 6.60
N GLU A 45 -1.77 15.82 6.30
CA GLU A 45 -1.85 14.36 6.40
C GLU A 45 -1.41 13.86 7.79
N LEU A 46 -0.64 14.69 8.53
CA LEU A 46 -0.20 14.35 9.89
C LEU A 46 -1.35 14.34 10.90
N ASP A 47 -2.36 15.17 10.70
CA ASP A 47 -3.58 15.18 11.53
C ASP A 47 -4.48 13.96 11.32
N ARG A 48 -4.14 13.09 10.34
CA ARG A 48 -4.80 11.84 10.00
C ARG A 48 -3.81 10.69 9.77
N LEU A 49 -2.62 10.78 10.37
CA LEU A 49 -1.53 9.82 10.15
C LEU A 49 -1.93 8.40 10.56
N TRP A 50 -2.55 8.25 11.71
CA TRP A 50 -2.97 6.96 12.21
C TRP A 50 -4.19 6.43 11.45
N THR A 51 -5.27 7.18 11.41
CA THR A 51 -6.54 6.68 10.86
C THR A 51 -6.43 6.49 9.35
N ARG A 52 -5.90 7.46 8.62
CA ARG A 52 -5.89 7.42 7.14
C ARG A 52 -4.71 6.65 6.55
N HIS A 53 -3.56 6.61 7.24
CA HIS A 53 -2.37 5.99 6.66
C HIS A 53 -2.02 4.67 7.33
N ILE A 54 -1.77 4.66 8.63
CA ILE A 54 -1.33 3.44 9.32
C ILE A 54 -2.43 2.40 9.40
N LEU A 55 -3.60 2.75 9.98
CA LEU A 55 -4.67 1.77 10.17
C LEU A 55 -5.27 1.29 8.84
N ASN A 56 -5.45 2.18 7.86
CA ASN A 56 -5.90 1.76 6.53
C ASN A 56 -4.92 0.78 5.86
N SER A 57 -3.61 1.01 6.02
CA SER A 57 -2.59 0.09 5.50
C SER A 57 -2.55 -1.23 6.30
N ALA A 58 -2.77 -1.17 7.61
CA ALA A 58 -2.88 -2.34 8.47
C ALA A 58 -4.08 -3.23 8.08
N LEU A 59 -5.21 -2.62 7.71
CA LEU A 59 -6.37 -3.34 7.18
C LEU A 59 -6.03 -4.10 5.89
N LEU A 60 -5.25 -3.46 4.97
CA LEU A 60 -4.79 -4.13 3.75
C LEU A 60 -3.91 -5.35 4.09
N ALA A 61 -3.01 -5.25 5.07
CA ALA A 61 -2.14 -6.34 5.48
C ALA A 61 -2.90 -7.61 5.89
N ARG A 62 -4.12 -7.46 6.40
CA ARG A 62 -4.99 -8.60 6.79
C ARG A 62 -5.69 -9.26 5.59
N LEU A 63 -5.70 -8.62 4.43
CA LEU A 63 -6.30 -9.14 3.19
C LEU A 63 -5.31 -9.90 2.31
N ILE A 64 -4.02 -9.87 2.66
CA ILE A 64 -2.93 -10.48 1.91
C ILE A 64 -2.56 -11.82 2.55
N GLY A 65 -2.45 -12.87 1.74
CA GLY A 65 -1.90 -14.15 2.14
C GLY A 65 -0.38 -14.14 2.25
N ALA A 66 0.24 -15.27 2.58
CA ALA A 66 1.69 -15.44 2.50
C ALA A 66 2.16 -15.36 1.04
N GLY A 67 3.42 -14.93 0.81
CA GLY A 67 4.02 -14.83 -0.51
C GLY A 67 4.72 -13.49 -0.76
N THR A 68 4.62 -13.01 -1.98
CA THR A 68 5.31 -11.80 -2.44
C THR A 68 4.32 -10.66 -2.74
N LEU A 69 4.66 -9.45 -2.34
CA LEU A 69 3.90 -8.22 -2.58
C LEU A 69 4.76 -7.18 -3.28
N ALA A 70 4.25 -6.56 -4.35
CA ALA A 70 4.78 -5.28 -4.82
C ALA A 70 3.87 -4.13 -4.43
N ASP A 71 4.44 -3.05 -3.88
CA ASP A 71 3.77 -1.78 -3.62
C ASP A 71 4.23 -0.75 -4.65
N VAL A 72 3.35 -0.33 -5.53
CA VAL A 72 3.65 0.58 -6.64
C VAL A 72 3.38 2.02 -6.25
N GLY A 73 4.44 2.84 -6.27
CA GLY A 73 4.39 4.22 -5.82
C GLY A 73 4.34 4.31 -4.29
N SER A 74 5.25 3.61 -3.62
CA SER A 74 5.25 3.42 -2.15
C SER A 74 5.31 4.71 -1.35
N GLY A 75 5.88 5.79 -1.90
CA GLY A 75 5.89 7.12 -1.30
C GLY A 75 6.55 7.15 0.09
N ALA A 76 5.77 7.48 1.10
CA ALA A 76 6.21 7.45 2.50
C ALA A 76 6.30 6.02 3.10
N GLY A 77 5.89 5.00 2.35
CA GLY A 77 5.83 3.61 2.81
C GLY A 77 4.41 3.10 3.09
N PHE A 78 3.39 3.79 2.57
CA PHE A 78 2.00 3.41 2.71
C PHE A 78 1.41 2.87 1.40
N PRO A 79 0.98 1.59 1.32
CA PRO A 79 0.84 0.66 2.43
C PRO A 79 2.07 -0.24 2.68
N GLY A 80 3.08 -0.26 1.81
CA GLY A 80 4.10 -1.31 1.74
C GLY A 80 4.90 -1.54 3.02
N LEU A 81 5.44 -0.48 3.69
CA LEU A 81 6.17 -0.63 4.96
C LEU A 81 5.26 -1.12 6.09
N VAL A 82 4.01 -0.63 6.15
CA VAL A 82 3.05 -1.09 7.17
C VAL A 82 2.75 -2.58 6.99
N VAL A 83 2.57 -3.03 5.73
CA VAL A 83 2.40 -4.46 5.43
C VAL A 83 3.63 -5.25 5.85
N ALA A 84 4.84 -4.79 5.51
CA ALA A 84 6.07 -5.47 5.88
C ALA A 84 6.26 -5.60 7.39
N ILE A 85 5.91 -4.56 8.16
CA ILE A 85 5.94 -4.57 9.64
C ILE A 85 4.94 -5.59 10.20
N MET A 86 3.73 -5.64 9.65
CA MET A 86 2.67 -6.51 10.16
C MET A 86 2.78 -7.97 9.68
N ARG A 87 3.46 -8.18 8.58
CA ARG A 87 3.53 -9.47 7.87
C ARG A 87 4.97 -9.83 7.54
N PRO A 88 5.77 -10.26 8.54
CA PRO A 88 7.15 -10.70 8.32
C PRO A 88 7.24 -11.95 7.41
N ASP A 89 6.14 -12.66 7.21
CA ASP A 89 5.97 -13.79 6.30
C ASP A 89 5.72 -13.38 4.83
N VAL A 90 5.57 -12.07 4.54
CA VAL A 90 5.37 -11.52 3.18
C VAL A 90 6.64 -10.80 2.75
N SER A 91 7.21 -11.20 1.60
CA SER A 91 8.32 -10.46 0.98
C SER A 91 7.77 -9.24 0.23
N CYS A 92 8.09 -8.05 0.70
CA CYS A 92 7.58 -6.79 0.17
C CYS A 92 8.62 -6.11 -0.74
N THR A 93 8.26 -5.82 -1.98
CA THR A 93 9.05 -4.98 -2.90
C THR A 93 8.38 -3.61 -3.02
N LEU A 94 9.08 -2.56 -2.63
CA LEU A 94 8.62 -1.19 -2.67
C LEU A 94 9.17 -0.51 -3.93
N ILE A 95 8.29 -0.13 -4.86
CA ILE A 95 8.67 0.47 -6.14
C ILE A 95 8.39 1.97 -6.07
N GLU A 96 9.44 2.80 -6.08
CA GLU A 96 9.33 4.26 -5.94
C GLU A 96 10.32 4.97 -6.87
N PRO A 97 9.83 5.76 -7.86
CA PRO A 97 10.70 6.40 -8.84
C PRO A 97 11.50 7.58 -8.30
N LEU A 98 11.05 8.23 -7.22
CA LEU A 98 11.73 9.40 -6.68
C LEU A 98 12.86 9.00 -5.73
N GLY A 99 14.13 9.23 -6.12
CA GLY A 99 15.31 8.82 -5.38
C GLY A 99 15.27 9.19 -3.90
N ARG A 100 14.86 10.42 -3.54
CA ARG A 100 14.73 10.85 -2.14
C ARG A 100 13.77 9.97 -1.33
N ARG A 101 12.64 9.56 -1.94
CA ARG A 101 11.68 8.67 -1.29
C ARG A 101 12.17 7.24 -1.23
N ALA A 102 12.86 6.77 -2.27
CA ALA A 102 13.48 5.45 -2.25
C ALA A 102 14.55 5.34 -1.14
N THR A 103 15.41 6.35 -1.00
CA THR A 103 16.38 6.43 0.10
C THR A 103 15.69 6.40 1.47
N TRP A 104 14.62 7.19 1.65
CA TRP A 104 13.80 7.14 2.87
C TRP A 104 13.31 5.72 3.17
N LEU A 105 12.74 5.03 2.17
CA LEU A 105 12.22 3.67 2.34
C LEU A 105 13.32 2.67 2.71
N GLU A 106 14.50 2.78 2.12
CA GLU A 106 15.68 1.95 2.45
C GLU A 106 16.14 2.18 3.89
N ASP A 107 16.31 3.45 4.27
CA ASP A 107 16.82 3.82 5.59
C ASP A 107 15.83 3.42 6.68
N GLU A 108 14.55 3.65 6.45
CA GLU A 108 13.49 3.29 7.37
C GLU A 108 13.35 1.76 7.52
N SER A 109 13.45 1.02 6.43
CA SER A 109 13.45 -0.45 6.47
C SER A 109 14.61 -1.00 7.30
N LYS A 110 15.82 -0.43 7.13
CA LYS A 110 17.01 -0.80 7.92
C LYS A 110 16.84 -0.45 9.39
N ARG A 111 16.36 0.77 9.69
CA ARG A 111 16.15 1.25 11.05
C ARG A 111 15.15 0.40 11.82
N LEU A 112 14.08 -0.04 11.14
CA LEU A 112 13.06 -0.92 11.71
C LEU A 112 13.45 -2.41 11.70
N GLY A 113 14.61 -2.77 11.12
CA GLY A 113 15.08 -4.16 11.06
C GLY A 113 14.23 -5.06 10.15
N LEU A 114 13.62 -4.51 9.10
CA LEU A 114 12.75 -5.25 8.19
C LEU A 114 13.55 -6.05 7.17
N GLY A 115 13.84 -7.32 7.46
CA GLY A 115 14.56 -8.22 6.55
C GLY A 115 13.74 -8.71 5.36
N ASN A 116 12.44 -8.41 5.32
CA ASN A 116 11.50 -8.81 4.27
C ASN A 116 11.18 -7.68 3.27
N VAL A 117 11.96 -6.59 3.26
CA VAL A 117 11.74 -5.44 2.36
C VAL A 117 12.87 -5.33 1.34
N THR A 118 12.49 -5.12 0.08
CA THR A 118 13.38 -4.71 -1.02
C THR A 118 12.86 -3.40 -1.61
N VAL A 119 13.71 -2.41 -1.82
CA VAL A 119 13.33 -1.14 -2.45
C VAL A 119 13.90 -1.08 -3.87
N LEU A 120 13.05 -0.73 -4.83
CA LEU A 120 13.43 -0.49 -6.22
C LEU A 120 13.22 0.98 -6.56
N ASN A 121 14.31 1.72 -6.74
CA ASN A 121 14.26 3.11 -7.20
C ASN A 121 14.07 3.15 -8.72
N GLN A 122 12.88 2.77 -9.18
CA GLN A 122 12.51 2.65 -10.59
C GLN A 122 11.05 3.05 -10.80
N ARG A 123 10.66 3.31 -12.05
CA ARG A 123 9.24 3.36 -12.43
C ARG A 123 8.68 1.94 -12.51
N ALA A 124 7.39 1.77 -12.28
CA ALA A 124 6.75 0.45 -12.36
C ALA A 124 6.94 -0.21 -13.75
N GLU A 125 6.88 0.59 -14.81
CA GLU A 125 7.07 0.14 -16.20
C GLU A 125 8.46 -0.45 -16.44
N ASP A 126 9.48 0.08 -15.77
CA ASP A 126 10.87 -0.35 -15.92
C ASP A 126 11.15 -1.66 -15.16
N THR A 127 10.27 -2.07 -14.25
CA THR A 127 10.39 -3.33 -13.50
C THR A 127 9.70 -4.52 -14.18
N VAL A 128 8.95 -4.28 -15.24
CA VAL A 128 8.26 -5.33 -16.00
C VAL A 128 9.26 -6.34 -16.55
N GLY A 129 9.01 -7.63 -16.29
CA GLY A 129 9.89 -8.73 -16.73
C GLY A 129 11.05 -9.04 -15.76
N GLN A 130 11.28 -8.24 -14.72
CA GLN A 130 12.29 -8.52 -13.69
C GLN A 130 11.76 -9.51 -12.64
N ALA A 131 10.51 -9.32 -12.20
CA ALA A 131 9.83 -10.21 -11.26
C ALA A 131 8.32 -10.13 -11.44
N GLN A 132 7.62 -11.13 -10.94
CA GLN A 132 6.16 -11.14 -10.81
C GLN A 132 5.80 -11.53 -9.38
N TYR A 133 4.68 -10.96 -8.87
CA TYR A 133 4.30 -11.02 -7.47
C TYR A 133 2.96 -11.73 -7.30
N ASP A 134 2.76 -12.36 -6.13
CA ASP A 134 1.46 -12.92 -5.73
C ASP A 134 0.40 -11.84 -5.59
N TYR A 135 0.83 -10.70 -5.05
CA TYR A 135 -0.02 -9.52 -4.83
C TYR A 135 0.66 -8.26 -5.36
N VAL A 136 -0.13 -7.38 -5.95
CA VAL A 136 0.32 -6.02 -6.28
C VAL A 136 -0.65 -5.02 -5.69
N THR A 137 -0.12 -4.07 -4.95
CA THR A 137 -0.87 -2.97 -4.36
C THR A 137 -0.39 -1.62 -4.89
N ALA A 138 -1.26 -0.63 -4.77
CA ALA A 138 -0.95 0.78 -4.97
C ALA A 138 -1.97 1.63 -4.20
N ARG A 139 -1.55 2.82 -3.77
CA ARG A 139 -2.40 3.80 -3.09
C ARG A 139 -2.20 5.20 -3.67
N ALA A 140 -3.30 5.91 -3.96
CA ALA A 140 -3.30 7.30 -4.42
C ALA A 140 -2.46 7.59 -5.69
N VAL A 141 -2.26 6.58 -6.56
CA VAL A 141 -1.48 6.73 -7.80
C VAL A 141 -2.36 7.32 -8.92
N SER A 142 -3.42 6.62 -9.33
CA SER A 142 -4.34 7.08 -10.39
C SER A 142 -5.65 6.29 -10.39
N ALA A 143 -6.59 6.66 -11.26
CA ALA A 143 -7.83 5.91 -11.48
C ALA A 143 -7.53 4.51 -12.05
N LEU A 144 -8.42 3.52 -11.80
CA LEU A 144 -8.25 2.13 -12.24
C LEU A 144 -7.96 2.01 -13.75
N LYS A 145 -8.63 2.81 -14.58
CA LYS A 145 -8.44 2.79 -16.04
C LYS A 145 -6.99 3.01 -16.46
N THR A 146 -6.28 3.88 -15.74
CA THR A 146 -4.86 4.20 -16.00
C THR A 146 -3.92 3.29 -15.23
N LEU A 147 -4.29 2.91 -13.98
CA LEU A 147 -3.43 2.14 -13.09
C LEU A 147 -3.29 0.67 -13.53
N ILE A 148 -4.39 0.03 -13.93
CA ILE A 148 -4.41 -1.41 -14.26
C ILE A 148 -3.35 -1.80 -15.30
N PRO A 149 -3.21 -1.10 -16.46
CA PRO A 149 -2.19 -1.45 -17.44
C PRO A 149 -0.75 -1.39 -16.91
N LEU A 150 -0.50 -0.55 -15.90
CA LEU A 150 0.82 -0.39 -15.29
C LEU A 150 1.13 -1.53 -14.30
N VAL A 151 0.13 -1.99 -13.54
CA VAL A 151 0.35 -2.91 -12.42
C VAL A 151 0.10 -4.37 -12.76
N VAL A 152 -0.78 -4.69 -13.72
CA VAL A 152 -1.07 -6.08 -14.12
C VAL A 152 0.16 -6.83 -14.60
N PRO A 153 1.09 -6.24 -15.39
CA PRO A 153 2.31 -6.95 -15.81
C PRO A 153 3.20 -7.42 -14.65
N LEU A 154 3.04 -6.84 -13.47
CA LEU A 154 3.79 -7.20 -12.26
C LEU A 154 3.14 -8.34 -11.48
N VAL A 155 1.87 -8.66 -11.76
CA VAL A 155 1.15 -9.76 -11.10
C VAL A 155 1.44 -11.07 -11.83
N ARG A 156 1.79 -12.13 -11.12
CA ARG A 156 1.92 -13.45 -11.73
C ARG A 156 0.56 -13.98 -12.20
N PRO A 157 0.51 -14.92 -13.14
CA PRO A 157 -0.72 -15.65 -13.45
C PRO A 157 -1.32 -16.27 -12.18
N GLY A 158 -2.63 -16.10 -11.96
CA GLY A 158 -3.33 -16.52 -10.74
C GLY A 158 -3.10 -15.62 -9.51
N GLY A 159 -2.24 -14.61 -9.60
CA GLY A 159 -2.04 -13.61 -8.55
C GLY A 159 -3.16 -12.57 -8.50
N GLU A 160 -3.11 -11.63 -7.57
CA GLU A 160 -4.21 -10.71 -7.30
C GLU A 160 -3.75 -9.24 -7.20
N LEU A 161 -4.52 -8.35 -7.81
CA LEU A 161 -4.46 -6.91 -7.51
C LEU A 161 -5.23 -6.62 -6.22
N VAL A 162 -4.63 -5.86 -5.31
CA VAL A 162 -5.20 -5.47 -4.02
C VAL A 162 -4.99 -3.97 -3.83
N LEU A 163 -5.81 -3.15 -4.51
CA LEU A 163 -5.58 -1.71 -4.65
C LEU A 163 -6.43 -0.90 -3.67
N MET A 164 -5.79 -0.04 -2.88
CA MET A 164 -6.50 0.87 -1.97
C MET A 164 -7.16 2.00 -2.75
N LYS A 165 -8.47 2.15 -2.61
CA LYS A 165 -9.26 3.10 -3.38
C LYS A 165 -10.17 3.96 -2.48
N GLY A 166 -10.64 5.07 -3.03
CA GLY A 166 -11.58 5.96 -2.37
C GLY A 166 -13.04 5.60 -2.65
N GLN A 167 -13.96 6.43 -2.16
CA GLN A 167 -15.41 6.24 -2.26
C GLN A 167 -15.94 6.09 -3.70
N ARG A 168 -15.22 6.59 -4.70
CA ARG A 168 -15.61 6.51 -6.11
C ARG A 168 -15.19 5.23 -6.83
N VAL A 169 -14.72 4.21 -6.10
CA VAL A 169 -14.19 2.98 -6.69
C VAL A 169 -15.20 2.25 -7.57
N ASP A 170 -16.49 2.23 -7.21
CA ASP A 170 -17.54 1.59 -8.02
C ASP A 170 -17.70 2.28 -9.38
N GLN A 171 -17.56 3.61 -9.43
CA GLN A 171 -17.55 4.34 -10.69
C GLN A 171 -16.27 4.06 -11.48
N GLU A 172 -15.12 4.02 -10.82
CA GLU A 172 -13.85 3.67 -11.48
C GLU A 172 -13.88 2.27 -12.11
N ILE A 173 -14.55 1.29 -11.48
CA ILE A 173 -14.72 -0.05 -12.03
C ILE A 173 -15.56 0.00 -13.31
N ARG A 174 -16.68 0.72 -13.32
CA ARG A 174 -17.50 0.90 -14.52
C ARG A 174 -16.70 1.55 -15.66
N ASP A 175 -15.97 2.62 -15.35
CA ASP A 175 -15.17 3.35 -16.33
C ASP A 175 -13.97 2.53 -16.86
N ALA A 176 -13.50 1.55 -16.08
CA ALA A 176 -12.41 0.67 -16.42
C ALA A 176 -12.85 -0.68 -17.03
N ALA A 177 -14.14 -0.95 -17.23
CA ALA A 177 -14.67 -2.26 -17.62
C ALA A 177 -13.93 -2.89 -18.83
N SER A 178 -13.71 -2.11 -19.90
CA SER A 178 -12.97 -2.58 -21.09
C SER A 178 -11.47 -2.83 -20.80
N VAL A 179 -10.89 -2.12 -19.84
CA VAL A 179 -9.48 -2.28 -19.44
C VAL A 179 -9.33 -3.55 -18.60
N LEU A 180 -10.27 -3.82 -17.69
CA LEU A 180 -10.31 -5.04 -16.89
C LEU A 180 -10.30 -6.28 -17.80
N VAL A 181 -11.21 -6.32 -18.77
CA VAL A 181 -11.33 -7.45 -19.74
C VAL A 181 -10.04 -7.60 -20.56
N ARG A 182 -9.52 -6.50 -21.13
CA ARG A 182 -8.30 -6.56 -21.96
C ARG A 182 -7.06 -7.03 -21.22
N ASN A 183 -7.00 -6.80 -19.92
CA ASN A 183 -5.89 -7.22 -19.07
C ASN A 183 -6.15 -8.58 -18.39
N GLY A 184 -7.19 -9.32 -18.78
CA GLY A 184 -7.47 -10.66 -18.27
C GLY A 184 -7.80 -10.71 -16.78
N LEU A 185 -8.38 -9.63 -16.24
CA LEU A 185 -8.77 -9.56 -14.84
C LEU A 185 -10.12 -10.24 -14.61
N GLN A 186 -10.15 -11.11 -13.62
CA GLN A 186 -11.30 -11.91 -13.20
C GLN A 186 -11.78 -11.46 -11.82
N ASP A 187 -13.08 -11.66 -11.54
CA ASP A 187 -13.72 -11.40 -10.25
C ASP A 187 -13.44 -9.98 -9.68
N PRO A 188 -13.58 -8.90 -10.48
CA PRO A 188 -13.39 -7.56 -9.98
C PRO A 188 -14.44 -7.23 -8.91
N ARG A 189 -13.98 -6.91 -7.70
CA ARG A 189 -14.85 -6.61 -6.57
C ARG A 189 -14.27 -5.54 -5.67
N VAL A 190 -15.12 -4.91 -4.88
CA VAL A 190 -14.72 -4.01 -3.79
C VAL A 190 -14.91 -4.75 -2.47
N GLN A 191 -13.83 -4.88 -1.72
CA GLN A 191 -13.89 -5.35 -0.34
C GLN A 191 -13.86 -4.13 0.58
N ILE A 192 -14.84 -4.03 1.46
CA ILE A 192 -14.91 -3.02 2.51
C ILE A 192 -14.45 -3.68 3.81
N THR A 193 -13.59 -2.99 4.55
CA THR A 193 -13.04 -3.43 5.85
C THR A 193 -12.79 -2.21 6.72
N GLY A 194 -12.68 -2.40 8.03
CA GLY A 194 -12.39 -1.34 8.99
C GLY A 194 -13.38 -1.28 10.13
N PRO A 195 -14.72 -1.16 9.89
CA PRO A 195 -15.72 -1.04 10.95
C PRO A 195 -15.68 -2.20 11.97
N GLU A 196 -15.36 -3.40 11.54
CA GLU A 196 -15.21 -4.59 12.39
C GLU A 196 -14.05 -4.50 13.38
N TYR A 197 -13.11 -3.57 13.14
CA TYR A 197 -11.97 -3.28 14.02
C TYR A 197 -12.11 -1.93 14.73
N GLY A 198 -13.26 -1.26 14.62
CA GLY A 198 -13.47 0.07 15.19
C GLY A 198 -12.69 1.19 14.47
N THR A 199 -12.34 0.99 13.19
CA THR A 199 -11.65 1.99 12.36
C THR A 199 -12.57 2.55 11.27
N GLU A 200 -12.12 3.61 10.57
CA GLU A 200 -12.82 4.11 9.38
C GLU A 200 -12.87 3.04 8.27
N GLU A 201 -13.89 3.15 7.44
CA GLU A 201 -14.07 2.29 6.28
C GLU A 201 -12.92 2.44 5.27
N THR A 202 -12.29 1.33 4.93
CA THR A 202 -11.29 1.22 3.87
C THR A 202 -11.85 0.38 2.72
N ARG A 203 -11.75 0.91 1.51
CA ARG A 203 -12.19 0.25 0.28
C ARG A 203 -11.00 -0.29 -0.49
N VAL A 204 -11.01 -1.57 -0.75
CA VAL A 204 -9.97 -2.26 -1.49
C VAL A 204 -10.57 -2.88 -2.74
N PHE A 205 -10.12 -2.42 -3.91
CA PHE A 205 -10.41 -3.09 -5.17
C PHE A 205 -9.56 -4.35 -5.26
N ARG A 206 -10.22 -5.47 -5.57
CA ARG A 206 -9.56 -6.75 -5.77
C ARG A 206 -9.96 -7.35 -7.11
N ALA A 207 -8.98 -7.96 -7.81
CA ALA A 207 -9.21 -8.72 -9.03
C ALA A 207 -8.05 -9.69 -9.25
N ARG A 208 -8.32 -10.90 -9.74
CA ARG A 208 -7.31 -11.90 -10.07
C ARG A 208 -6.84 -11.76 -11.51
N VAL A 209 -5.57 -11.98 -11.75
CA VAL A 209 -5.03 -12.15 -13.10
C VAL A 209 -5.30 -13.59 -13.53
N ALA A 210 -5.85 -13.77 -14.73
CA ALA A 210 -6.13 -15.12 -15.27
C ALA A 210 -4.87 -15.99 -15.28
N GLU A 211 -5.02 -17.27 -14.99
CA GLU A 211 -3.96 -18.25 -15.21
C GLU A 211 -3.67 -18.33 -16.71
N LYS A 212 -2.41 -18.51 -17.07
CA LYS A 212 -2.07 -18.80 -18.47
C LYS A 212 -2.54 -20.22 -18.76
N ALA A 213 -3.40 -20.38 -19.78
CA ALA A 213 -3.79 -21.67 -20.31
C ALA A 213 -2.59 -22.44 -20.85
#